data_15b9a536b4a5a441e9190ffba890075b
#
_entry.id   15b9a536b4a5a441e9190ffba890075b
#
_cell.length_a   1.000
_cell.length_b   1.000
_cell.length_c   1.000
_cell.angle_alpha   90.00
_cell.angle_beta   90.00
_cell.angle_gamma   90.00
#
_symmetry.space_group_name_H-M   'P 1'
#
loop_
_entity.id
_entity.type
_entity.pdbx_description
1 polymer ?
#
loop_
_entity_poly.entity_id
_entity_poly.type
_entity_poly.pdbx_seq_one_letter_code
_entity_poly.pdbx_strand_id
1 'polypeptide(L)'
;VEGKEFTFNVTILPKPEFELTSYDPVEVTVLAPLDVTEQDIDMQMHMLASQFATVKVDPETGEEETIIPEVTDEWVETNLKGMGVTTVEELRKQFRATSEKVKEEQLDSAKANAVMAEWAKRFDGEVSPKMVDAMTTDMLEGFKMELAQQGKTLMDFMLEQKTDEKQIRASLAAQAEAQLINGFVFD
;
A
#
# COMPACT_ATOMS: atom_id res chain seq x y z
N VAL A 1 -13.77 -49.71 0.08
CA VAL A 1 -14.22 -50.64 -0.97
C VAL A 1 -12.96 -51.13 -1.67
N GLU A 2 -12.44 -52.25 -1.19
CA GLU A 2 -11.26 -52.90 -1.77
C GLU A 2 -11.58 -53.38 -3.19
N GLY A 3 -10.71 -53.07 -4.16
CA GLY A 3 -10.78 -53.62 -5.50
C GLY A 3 -11.52 -52.78 -6.56
N LYS A 4 -11.90 -51.54 -6.29
CA LYS A 4 -12.41 -50.64 -7.32
C LYS A 4 -11.27 -49.77 -7.85
N GLU A 5 -11.13 -49.72 -9.18
CA GLU A 5 -10.24 -48.84 -9.90
C GLU A 5 -10.59 -47.39 -9.56
N PHE A 6 -9.60 -46.63 -9.10
CA PHE A 6 -9.75 -45.23 -8.79
C PHE A 6 -9.07 -44.39 -9.90
N THR A 7 -9.88 -43.66 -10.63
CA THR A 7 -9.37 -42.77 -11.73
C THR A 7 -9.53 -41.33 -11.28
N PHE A 8 -8.47 -40.57 -11.40
CA PHE A 8 -8.48 -39.11 -11.18
C PHE A 8 -7.77 -38.39 -12.32
N ASN A 9 -8.25 -37.21 -12.61
CA ASN A 9 -7.64 -36.31 -13.60
C ASN A 9 -6.86 -35.24 -12.85
N VAL A 10 -5.61 -35.05 -13.23
CA VAL A 10 -4.76 -33.97 -12.73
C VAL A 10 -4.55 -32.96 -13.85
N THR A 11 -4.89 -31.72 -13.60
CA THR A 11 -4.58 -30.60 -14.49
C THR A 11 -3.37 -29.89 -13.94
N ILE A 12 -2.28 -29.86 -14.69
CA ILE A 12 -1.05 -29.15 -14.33
C ILE A 12 -0.96 -27.92 -15.22
N LEU A 13 -0.67 -26.78 -14.61
CA LEU A 13 -0.31 -25.54 -15.31
C LEU A 13 1.21 -25.39 -15.22
N PRO A 14 1.95 -25.72 -16.28
CA PRO A 14 3.40 -25.56 -16.28
C PRO A 14 3.77 -24.07 -16.31
N LYS A 15 4.95 -23.75 -15.75
CA LYS A 15 5.56 -22.44 -15.95
C LYS A 15 5.73 -22.21 -17.46
N PRO A 16 5.37 -21.03 -18.01
CA PRO A 16 5.57 -20.76 -19.43
C PRO A 16 7.04 -20.77 -19.79
N GLU A 17 7.33 -21.23 -21.01
CA GLU A 17 8.63 -20.98 -21.63
C GLU A 17 8.65 -19.51 -22.06
N PHE A 18 9.69 -18.79 -21.67
CA PHE A 18 9.88 -17.39 -22.04
C PHE A 18 11.37 -17.09 -22.22
N GLU A 19 11.64 -16.03 -22.95
CA GLU A 19 12.96 -15.43 -23.07
C GLU A 19 12.87 -13.95 -22.72
N LEU A 20 14.00 -13.34 -22.40
CA LEU A 20 14.09 -11.90 -22.28
C LEU A 20 14.69 -11.34 -23.57
N THR A 21 14.05 -10.34 -24.15
CA THR A 21 14.51 -9.72 -25.40
C THR A 21 15.89 -9.06 -25.29
N SER A 22 16.31 -8.69 -24.07
CA SER A 22 17.65 -8.15 -23.78
C SER A 22 17.99 -8.33 -22.30
N TYR A 23 19.29 -8.53 -22.01
CA TYR A 23 19.89 -8.56 -20.68
C TYR A 23 20.73 -7.31 -20.39
N ASP A 24 20.65 -6.29 -21.23
CA ASP A 24 21.39 -5.06 -21.04
C ASP A 24 20.96 -4.33 -19.75
N PRO A 25 21.84 -3.56 -19.13
CA PRO A 25 21.49 -2.72 -17.98
C PRO A 25 20.28 -1.82 -18.29
N VAL A 26 19.46 -1.60 -17.27
CA VAL A 26 18.27 -0.75 -17.37
C VAL A 26 18.58 0.62 -16.81
N GLU A 27 18.31 1.66 -17.56
CA GLU A 27 18.32 3.02 -17.06
C GLU A 27 16.89 3.47 -16.76
N VAL A 28 16.64 3.83 -15.51
CA VAL A 28 15.32 4.31 -15.07
C VAL A 28 15.42 5.71 -14.51
N THR A 29 14.44 6.53 -14.82
CA THR A 29 14.28 7.86 -14.23
C THR A 29 13.05 7.83 -13.34
N VAL A 30 13.22 8.12 -12.06
CA VAL A 30 12.14 8.27 -11.11
C VAL A 30 12.09 9.71 -10.60
N LEU A 31 10.87 10.20 -10.36
CA LEU A 31 10.70 11.49 -9.71
C LEU A 31 11.12 11.35 -8.25
N ALA A 32 12.06 12.20 -7.82
CA ALA A 32 12.41 12.28 -6.41
C ALA A 32 11.19 12.80 -5.61
N PRO A 33 10.90 12.22 -4.44
CA PRO A 33 9.89 12.76 -3.54
C PRO A 33 10.24 14.20 -3.16
N LEU A 34 9.22 15.00 -2.86
CA LEU A 34 9.42 16.40 -2.42
C LEU A 34 10.25 16.45 -1.13
N ASP A 35 10.99 17.54 -0.96
CA ASP A 35 11.76 17.75 0.26
C ASP A 35 10.84 17.93 1.47
N VAL A 36 11.28 17.39 2.61
CA VAL A 36 10.59 17.57 3.89
C VAL A 36 10.70 19.03 4.31
N THR A 37 9.56 19.71 4.39
CA THR A 37 9.49 21.15 4.76
C THR A 37 9.21 21.33 6.25
N GLU A 38 9.42 22.54 6.77
CA GLU A 38 8.99 22.91 8.13
C GLU A 38 7.45 22.77 8.29
N GLN A 39 6.71 23.07 7.23
CA GLN A 39 5.24 22.94 7.25
C GLN A 39 4.80 21.48 7.44
N ASP A 40 5.52 20.54 6.83
CA ASP A 40 5.24 19.10 7.03
C ASP A 40 5.48 18.70 8.49
N ILE A 41 6.56 19.20 9.09
CA ILE A 41 6.85 18.96 10.50
C ILE A 41 5.80 19.62 11.41
N ASP A 42 5.40 20.86 11.12
CA ASP A 42 4.34 21.54 11.87
C ASP A 42 3.01 20.80 11.77
N MET A 43 2.68 20.26 10.61
CA MET A 43 1.48 19.43 10.42
C MET A 43 1.54 18.15 11.26
N GLN A 44 2.69 17.46 11.30
CA GLN A 44 2.86 16.26 12.12
C GLN A 44 2.77 16.58 13.61
N MET A 45 3.34 17.70 14.06
CA MET A 45 3.21 18.21 15.41
C MET A 45 1.74 18.47 15.77
N HIS A 46 1.02 19.13 14.88
CA HIS A 46 -0.40 19.41 15.07
C HIS A 46 -1.24 18.11 15.11
N MET A 47 -0.98 17.16 14.23
CA MET A 47 -1.64 15.85 14.23
C MET A 47 -1.39 15.08 15.53
N LEU A 48 -0.14 15.10 16.03
CA LEU A 48 0.18 14.49 17.31
C LEU A 48 -0.58 15.18 18.45
N ALA A 49 -0.56 16.50 18.51
CA ALA A 49 -1.29 17.28 19.53
C ALA A 49 -2.80 17.02 19.49
N SER A 50 -3.37 16.82 18.28
CA SER A 50 -4.79 16.54 18.10
C SER A 50 -5.23 15.21 18.73
N GLN A 51 -4.32 14.22 18.86
CA GLN A 51 -4.62 12.97 19.56
C GLN A 51 -4.83 13.15 21.07
N PHE A 52 -4.35 14.27 21.61
CA PHE A 52 -4.50 14.67 23.02
C PHE A 52 -5.53 15.79 23.19
N ALA A 53 -6.34 16.04 22.17
CA ALA A 53 -7.39 17.05 22.24
C ALA A 53 -8.42 16.70 23.32
N THR A 54 -8.90 17.72 24.03
CA THR A 54 -9.95 17.59 25.01
C THR A 54 -11.18 18.36 24.55
N VAL A 55 -12.37 17.85 24.88
CA VAL A 55 -13.62 18.52 24.59
C VAL A 55 -14.03 19.33 25.84
N LYS A 56 -14.20 20.63 25.68
CA LYS A 56 -14.73 21.49 26.69
C LYS A 56 -16.15 21.90 26.32
N VAL A 57 -17.10 21.63 27.21
CA VAL A 57 -18.49 22.03 27.02
C VAL A 57 -18.70 23.36 27.71
N ASP A 58 -19.19 24.37 26.99
CA ASP A 58 -19.58 25.64 27.59
C ASP A 58 -20.83 25.43 28.46
N PRO A 59 -20.75 25.76 29.76
CA PRO A 59 -21.85 25.52 30.68
C PRO A 59 -23.07 26.41 30.42
N GLU A 60 -22.93 27.51 29.68
CA GLU A 60 -24.02 28.45 29.41
C GLU A 60 -24.71 28.16 28.06
N THR A 61 -23.94 27.78 27.05
CA THR A 61 -24.47 27.57 25.69
C THR A 61 -24.65 26.09 25.35
N GLY A 62 -23.94 25.17 26.04
CA GLY A 62 -23.92 23.74 25.73
C GLY A 62 -23.09 23.40 24.46
N GLU A 63 -22.37 24.37 23.95
CA GLU A 63 -21.51 24.16 22.78
C GLU A 63 -20.23 23.38 23.15
N GLU A 64 -19.83 22.44 22.32
CA GLU A 64 -18.62 21.64 22.48
C GLU A 64 -17.47 22.30 21.73
N GLU A 65 -16.42 22.69 22.43
CA GLU A 65 -15.18 23.20 21.82
C GLU A 65 -14.07 22.16 21.98
N THR A 66 -13.48 21.74 20.87
CA THR A 66 -12.30 20.85 20.86
C THR A 66 -11.05 21.68 21.08
N ILE A 67 -10.42 21.52 22.23
CA ILE A 67 -9.18 22.21 22.59
C ILE A 67 -7.99 21.27 22.25
N ILE A 68 -7.17 21.67 21.29
CA ILE A 68 -5.90 21.00 20.96
C ILE A 68 -4.82 21.66 21.84
N PRO A 69 -4.05 20.87 22.61
CA PRO A 69 -3.01 21.43 23.47
C PRO A 69 -1.88 22.05 22.63
N GLU A 70 -1.28 23.10 23.14
CA GLU A 70 -0.05 23.65 22.60
C GLU A 70 1.12 22.72 22.94
N VAL A 71 1.95 22.41 21.94
CA VAL A 71 3.12 21.54 22.12
C VAL A 71 4.28 22.37 22.65
N THR A 72 4.45 22.33 23.98
CA THR A 72 5.57 22.96 24.70
C THR A 72 6.55 21.89 25.21
N ASP A 73 7.72 22.28 25.65
CA ASP A 73 8.70 21.33 26.21
C ASP A 73 8.13 20.60 27.43
N GLU A 74 7.37 21.30 28.29
CA GLU A 74 6.71 20.70 29.44
C GLU A 74 5.64 19.68 29.03
N TRP A 75 4.90 20.00 27.97
CA TRP A 75 3.90 19.08 27.40
C TRP A 75 4.57 17.83 26.81
N VAL A 76 5.68 17.99 26.06
CA VAL A 76 6.47 16.90 25.50
C VAL A 76 7.01 16.00 26.63
N GLU A 77 7.64 16.58 27.65
CA GLU A 77 8.17 15.82 28.78
C GLU A 77 7.07 15.05 29.51
N THR A 78 5.88 15.63 29.64
CA THR A 78 4.77 15.00 30.37
C THR A 78 4.12 13.87 29.58
N ASN A 79 3.83 14.09 28.30
CA ASN A 79 3.02 13.19 27.49
C ASN A 79 3.82 12.20 26.65
N LEU A 80 5.09 12.50 26.34
CA LEU A 80 5.92 11.72 25.41
C LEU A 80 7.14 11.06 26.07
N LYS A 81 7.13 10.91 27.39
CA LYS A 81 8.24 10.23 28.14
C LYS A 81 8.65 8.88 27.56
N GLY A 82 7.71 8.12 27.02
CA GLY A 82 7.94 6.81 26.42
C GLY A 82 8.66 6.84 25.06
N MET A 83 8.71 7.99 24.41
CA MET A 83 9.35 8.18 23.10
C MET A 83 10.83 8.62 23.22
N GLY A 84 11.31 8.90 24.43
CA GLY A 84 12.70 9.30 24.66
C GLY A 84 13.03 10.72 24.22
N VAL A 85 12.01 11.58 24.06
CA VAL A 85 12.13 13.01 23.73
C VAL A 85 11.66 13.84 24.92
N THR A 86 12.34 14.96 25.16
CA THR A 86 12.08 15.84 26.31
C THR A 86 11.80 17.29 25.90
N THR A 87 12.10 17.66 24.66
CA THR A 87 11.90 19.01 24.13
C THR A 87 11.19 19.01 22.80
N VAL A 88 10.55 20.12 22.45
CA VAL A 88 9.95 20.36 21.15
C VAL A 88 10.98 20.25 20.03
N GLU A 89 12.20 20.73 20.23
CA GLU A 89 13.27 20.65 19.26
C GLU A 89 13.67 19.21 18.96
N GLU A 90 13.82 18.37 19.98
CA GLU A 90 14.10 16.94 19.81
C GLU A 90 13.00 16.22 19.08
N LEU A 91 11.72 16.53 19.40
CA LEU A 91 10.57 15.97 18.72
C LEU A 91 10.54 16.36 17.23
N ARG A 92 10.77 17.63 16.92
CA ARG A 92 10.87 18.12 15.52
C ARG A 92 12.00 17.44 14.77
N LYS A 93 13.17 17.28 15.40
CA LYS A 93 14.31 16.56 14.80
C LYS A 93 13.98 15.10 14.52
N GLN A 94 13.27 14.44 15.44
CA GLN A 94 12.85 13.05 15.27
C GLN A 94 11.84 12.92 14.11
N PHE A 95 10.85 13.80 14.01
CA PHE A 95 9.90 13.81 12.90
C PHE A 95 10.60 14.04 11.57
N ARG A 96 11.53 14.98 11.51
CA ARG A 96 12.33 15.23 10.31
C ARG A 96 13.11 13.98 9.89
N ALA A 97 13.86 13.39 10.81
CA ALA A 97 14.63 12.18 10.53
C ALA A 97 13.75 11.00 10.06
N THR A 98 12.56 10.84 10.67
CA THR A 98 11.60 9.82 10.26
C THR A 98 11.06 10.10 8.86
N SER A 99 10.68 11.35 8.57
CA SER A 99 10.16 11.74 7.26
C SER A 99 11.20 11.62 6.15
N GLU A 100 12.45 11.98 6.42
CA GLU A 100 13.57 11.81 5.48
C GLU A 100 13.83 10.33 5.19
N LYS A 101 13.78 9.47 6.21
CA LYS A 101 13.92 8.03 6.04
C LYS A 101 12.78 7.44 5.22
N VAL A 102 11.54 7.81 5.49
CA VAL A 102 10.36 7.38 4.70
C VAL A 102 10.51 7.83 3.25
N LYS A 103 10.98 9.07 3.01
CA LYS A 103 11.25 9.59 1.68
C LYS A 103 12.32 8.76 0.95
N GLU A 104 13.41 8.39 1.62
CA GLU A 104 14.45 7.54 1.05
C GLU A 104 13.92 6.15 0.68
N GLU A 105 13.16 5.52 1.60
CA GLU A 105 12.52 4.22 1.37
C GLU A 105 11.52 4.28 0.20
N GLN A 106 10.76 5.36 0.08
CA GLN A 106 9.85 5.59 -1.05
C GLN A 106 10.60 5.73 -2.38
N LEU A 107 11.70 6.48 -2.38
CA LEU A 107 12.54 6.65 -3.57
C LEU A 107 13.16 5.32 -4.01
N ASP A 108 13.66 4.52 -3.08
CA ASP A 108 14.25 3.22 -3.39
C ASP A 108 13.19 2.22 -3.88
N SER A 109 12.00 2.25 -3.27
CA SER A 109 10.87 1.46 -3.75
C SER A 109 10.43 1.89 -5.16
N ALA A 110 10.40 3.19 -5.44
CA ALA A 110 10.06 3.72 -6.76
C ALA A 110 11.09 3.30 -7.82
N LYS A 111 12.40 3.35 -7.47
CA LYS A 111 13.47 2.86 -8.35
C LYS A 111 13.34 1.38 -8.63
N ALA A 112 13.14 0.56 -7.58
CA ALA A 112 12.96 -0.88 -7.73
C ALA A 112 11.77 -1.20 -8.62
N ASN A 113 10.61 -0.56 -8.40
CA ASN A 113 9.43 -0.75 -9.21
C ASN A 113 9.65 -0.32 -10.68
N ALA A 114 10.36 0.79 -10.91
CA ALA A 114 10.68 1.25 -12.26
C ALA A 114 11.60 0.25 -12.99
N VAL A 115 12.63 -0.27 -12.32
CA VAL A 115 13.49 -1.33 -12.86
C VAL A 115 12.68 -2.58 -13.18
N MET A 116 11.84 -3.03 -12.26
CA MET A 116 10.99 -4.21 -12.47
C MET A 116 10.06 -4.02 -13.67
N ALA A 117 9.45 -2.84 -13.80
CA ALA A 117 8.59 -2.53 -14.94
C ALA A 117 9.35 -2.54 -16.29
N GLU A 118 10.59 -2.05 -16.34
CA GLU A 118 11.41 -2.12 -17.55
C GLU A 118 11.84 -3.56 -17.90
N TRP A 119 12.18 -4.36 -16.88
CA TRP A 119 12.47 -5.78 -17.08
C TRP A 119 11.24 -6.56 -17.56
N ALA A 120 10.06 -6.29 -16.97
CA ALA A 120 8.82 -6.92 -17.39
C ALA A 120 8.48 -6.68 -18.87
N LYS A 121 8.83 -5.50 -19.42
CA LYS A 121 8.66 -5.20 -20.85
C LYS A 121 9.53 -6.07 -21.77
N ARG A 122 10.58 -6.67 -21.23
CA ARG A 122 11.49 -7.55 -22.01
C ARG A 122 11.02 -9.00 -22.03
N PHE A 123 9.95 -9.31 -21.29
CA PHE A 123 9.34 -10.63 -21.29
C PHE A 123 8.81 -10.97 -22.69
N ASP A 124 9.34 -12.02 -23.27
CA ASP A 124 8.89 -12.58 -24.55
C ASP A 124 8.37 -14.00 -24.30
N GLY A 125 7.08 -14.10 -24.10
CA GLY A 125 6.40 -15.34 -23.77
C GLY A 125 4.89 -15.13 -23.63
N GLU A 126 4.14 -16.21 -23.51
CA GLU A 126 2.71 -16.16 -23.28
C GLU A 126 2.38 -16.64 -21.86
N VAL A 127 1.68 -15.79 -21.11
CA VAL A 127 1.12 -16.19 -19.82
C VAL A 127 -0.16 -16.98 -20.07
N SER A 128 -0.26 -18.17 -19.49
CA SER A 128 -1.46 -18.99 -19.64
C SER A 128 -2.72 -18.27 -19.18
N PRO A 129 -3.75 -18.13 -20.03
CA PRO A 129 -5.03 -17.51 -19.61
C PRO A 129 -5.65 -18.16 -18.36
N LYS A 130 -5.41 -19.45 -18.15
CA LYS A 130 -5.88 -20.15 -16.94
C LYS A 130 -5.14 -19.71 -15.70
N MET A 131 -3.85 -19.36 -15.80
CA MET A 131 -3.09 -18.82 -14.66
C MET A 131 -3.58 -17.42 -14.31
N VAL A 132 -3.81 -16.58 -15.34
CA VAL A 132 -4.37 -15.24 -15.16
C VAL A 132 -5.75 -15.32 -14.52
N ASP A 133 -6.64 -16.20 -14.99
CA ASP A 133 -7.99 -16.35 -14.44
C ASP A 133 -7.97 -16.86 -12.99
N ALA A 134 -7.12 -17.84 -12.67
CA ALA A 134 -6.97 -18.34 -11.31
C ALA A 134 -6.50 -17.21 -10.38
N MET A 135 -5.42 -16.50 -10.74
CA MET A 135 -4.89 -15.39 -9.95
C MET A 135 -5.89 -14.22 -9.83
N THR A 136 -6.61 -13.91 -10.92
CA THR A 136 -7.68 -12.91 -10.91
C THR A 136 -8.78 -13.27 -9.91
N THR A 137 -9.13 -14.54 -9.85
CA THR A 137 -10.15 -15.04 -8.90
C THR A 137 -9.66 -14.88 -7.46
N ASP A 138 -8.43 -15.27 -7.18
CA ASP A 138 -7.84 -15.13 -5.83
C ASP A 138 -7.73 -13.65 -5.43
N MET A 139 -7.33 -12.76 -6.34
CA MET A 139 -7.29 -11.32 -6.11
C MET A 139 -8.68 -10.73 -5.85
N LEU A 140 -9.72 -11.18 -6.58
CA LEU A 140 -11.08 -10.75 -6.36
C LEU A 140 -11.63 -11.19 -5.00
N GLU A 141 -11.32 -12.43 -4.57
CA GLU A 141 -11.68 -12.90 -3.24
C GLU A 141 -10.96 -12.11 -2.14
N GLY A 142 -9.67 -11.83 -2.30
CA GLY A 142 -8.92 -10.96 -1.40
C GLY A 142 -9.53 -9.56 -1.31
N PHE A 143 -9.89 -8.97 -2.44
CA PHE A 143 -10.53 -7.66 -2.50
C PHE A 143 -11.89 -7.65 -1.78
N LYS A 144 -12.71 -8.69 -1.96
CA LYS A 144 -13.98 -8.83 -1.23
C LYS A 144 -13.76 -8.92 0.29
N MET A 145 -12.73 -9.65 0.73
CA MET A 145 -12.39 -9.74 2.16
C MET A 145 -11.94 -8.38 2.73
N GLU A 146 -11.15 -7.62 1.98
CA GLU A 146 -10.74 -6.27 2.39
C GLU A 146 -11.94 -5.32 2.53
N LEU A 147 -12.85 -5.33 1.56
CA LEU A 147 -14.10 -4.57 1.65
C LEU A 147 -14.94 -4.98 2.87
N ALA A 148 -15.04 -6.28 3.15
CA ALA A 148 -15.78 -6.78 4.30
C ALA A 148 -15.18 -6.30 5.64
N GLN A 149 -13.85 -6.18 5.76
CA GLN A 149 -13.20 -5.59 6.94
C GLN A 149 -13.56 -4.12 7.14
N GLN A 150 -13.86 -3.41 6.04
CA GLN A 150 -14.33 -2.03 6.06
C GLN A 150 -15.86 -1.91 6.23
N GLY A 151 -16.57 -3.04 6.43
CA GLY A 151 -18.03 -3.08 6.54
C GLY A 151 -18.77 -2.85 5.22
N LYS A 152 -18.09 -3.03 4.08
CA LYS A 152 -18.64 -2.81 2.73
C LYS A 152 -18.74 -4.14 1.98
N THR A 153 -19.66 -4.15 1.01
CA THR A 153 -19.76 -5.24 0.03
C THR A 153 -19.19 -4.82 -1.32
N LEU A 154 -18.91 -5.79 -2.20
CA LEU A 154 -18.52 -5.49 -3.58
C LEU A 154 -19.58 -4.65 -4.30
N MET A 155 -20.87 -4.87 -3.98
CA MET A 155 -21.99 -4.09 -4.55
C MET A 155 -21.91 -2.62 -4.12
N ASP A 156 -21.64 -2.35 -2.84
CA ASP A 156 -21.50 -0.98 -2.34
C ASP A 156 -20.35 -0.27 -3.04
N PHE A 157 -19.22 -0.96 -3.20
CA PHE A 157 -18.06 -0.44 -3.93
C PHE A 157 -18.40 -0.13 -5.40
N MET A 158 -19.10 -1.04 -6.09
CA MET A 158 -19.51 -0.83 -7.49
C MET A 158 -20.44 0.39 -7.64
N LEU A 159 -21.35 0.60 -6.69
CA LEU A 159 -22.23 1.76 -6.68
C LEU A 159 -21.47 3.07 -6.42
N GLU A 160 -20.56 3.08 -5.44
CA GLU A 160 -19.73 4.24 -5.10
C GLU A 160 -18.82 4.65 -6.26
N GLN A 161 -18.14 3.67 -6.89
CA GLN A 161 -17.20 3.91 -7.97
C GLN A 161 -17.83 3.98 -9.37
N LYS A 162 -19.15 3.77 -9.47
CA LYS A 162 -19.88 3.72 -10.75
C LYS A 162 -19.25 2.74 -11.75
N THR A 163 -18.85 1.57 -11.27
CA THR A 163 -18.20 0.50 -12.02
C THR A 163 -19.04 -0.77 -11.98
N ASP A 164 -18.68 -1.76 -12.77
CA ASP A 164 -19.32 -3.08 -12.77
C ASP A 164 -18.30 -4.20 -12.48
N GLU A 165 -18.79 -5.39 -12.15
CA GLU A 165 -17.94 -6.54 -11.83
C GLU A 165 -17.02 -6.91 -13.01
N LYS A 166 -17.46 -6.72 -14.25
CA LYS A 166 -16.66 -7.01 -15.44
C LYS A 166 -15.46 -6.07 -15.55
N GLN A 167 -15.64 -4.80 -15.24
CA GLN A 167 -14.56 -3.81 -15.24
C GLN A 167 -13.56 -4.09 -14.11
N ILE A 168 -14.07 -4.42 -12.92
CA ILE A 168 -13.21 -4.82 -11.79
C ILE A 168 -12.39 -6.07 -12.16
N ARG A 169 -13.04 -7.12 -12.69
CA ARG A 169 -12.34 -8.32 -13.15
C ARG A 169 -11.32 -8.03 -14.23
N ALA A 170 -11.64 -7.19 -15.20
CA ALA A 170 -10.69 -6.82 -16.25
C ALA A 170 -9.46 -6.09 -15.70
N SER A 171 -9.66 -5.18 -14.74
CA SER A 171 -8.56 -4.50 -14.05
C SER A 171 -7.70 -5.48 -13.25
N LEU A 172 -8.33 -6.37 -12.49
CA LEU A 172 -7.63 -7.40 -11.71
C LEU A 172 -6.90 -8.40 -12.62
N ALA A 173 -7.46 -8.76 -13.78
CA ALA A 173 -6.81 -9.63 -14.76
C ALA A 173 -5.54 -9.01 -15.33
N ALA A 174 -5.56 -7.72 -15.66
CA ALA A 174 -4.37 -7.00 -16.12
C ALA A 174 -3.29 -6.93 -15.02
N GLN A 175 -3.70 -6.75 -13.76
CA GLN A 175 -2.77 -6.78 -12.62
C GLN A 175 -2.21 -8.18 -12.38
N ALA A 176 -3.05 -9.21 -12.45
CA ALA A 176 -2.63 -10.61 -12.31
C ALA A 176 -1.61 -11.00 -13.37
N GLU A 177 -1.85 -10.64 -14.63
CA GLU A 177 -0.90 -10.89 -15.73
C GLU A 177 0.45 -10.19 -15.48
N ALA A 178 0.43 -8.92 -15.08
CA ALA A 178 1.64 -8.17 -14.75
C ALA A 178 2.40 -8.79 -13.56
N GLN A 179 1.70 -9.26 -12.52
CA GLN A 179 2.32 -9.95 -11.39
C GLN A 179 2.94 -11.29 -11.79
N LEU A 180 2.26 -12.07 -12.65
CA LEU A 180 2.79 -13.33 -13.17
C LEU A 180 4.05 -13.09 -13.99
N ILE A 181 4.05 -12.11 -14.89
CA ILE A 181 5.23 -11.73 -15.69
C ILE A 181 6.37 -11.33 -14.76
N ASN A 182 6.13 -10.47 -13.77
CA ASN A 182 7.15 -10.09 -12.80
C ASN A 182 7.69 -11.31 -12.04
N GLY A 183 6.81 -12.23 -11.60
CA GLY A 183 7.24 -13.48 -10.97
C GLY A 183 8.14 -14.32 -11.89
N PHE A 184 7.80 -14.46 -13.15
CA PHE A 184 8.60 -15.24 -14.10
C PHE A 184 9.96 -14.62 -14.40
N VAL A 185 10.03 -13.29 -14.49
CA VAL A 185 11.26 -12.55 -14.81
C VAL A 185 12.25 -12.54 -13.65
N PHE A 186 11.76 -12.60 -12.40
CA PHE A 186 12.62 -12.44 -11.20
C PHE A 186 12.78 -13.72 -10.36
N ASP A 187 12.12 -14.84 -10.73
CA ASP A 187 12.31 -16.20 -10.18
C ASP A 187 13.32 -17.02 -11.00
#